data_134387286fbb65c01d4e9f5c7473cb51
#
_entry.id   134387286fbb65c01d4e9f5c7473cb51
#
_cell.length_a   1.000
_cell.length_b   1.000
_cell.length_c   1.000
_cell.angle_alpha   90.00
_cell.angle_beta   90.00
_cell.angle_gamma   90.00
#
_symmetry.space_group_name_H-M   'P 1'
#
loop_
_entity.id
_entity.type
_entity.pdbx_description
1 polymer ?
#
loop_
_entity_poly.entity_id
_entity_poly.type
_entity_poly.pdbx_seq_one_letter_code
_entity_poly.pdbx_strand_id
1 'polypeptide(L)'
;MNNPMKNTEMEAVIKNLPKNRSPGLHCFTGQFYQIFREELMPILLKLFQKIAGEGTLPNSFYKATITLIPKPDKDNTKKENYRPKSLMNIGTKILNKIVANRIQQHIKRLIHLDQVGFIPGMQGFFNICKSINKCDIPY
;
A
#
# COMPACT_ATOMS: atom_id res chain seq x y z
N MET A 1 12.49 -3.64 14.59
CA MET A 1 12.31 -3.42 13.13
C MET A 1 13.63 -3.35 12.34
N ASN A 2 14.77 -3.66 12.95
CA ASN A 2 16.10 -3.53 12.33
C ASN A 2 16.55 -4.72 11.45
N ASN A 3 15.66 -5.58 11.00
CA ASN A 3 16.07 -6.64 10.07
C ASN A 3 16.29 -6.07 8.67
N PRO A 4 17.44 -6.34 8.05
CA PRO A 4 17.70 -5.92 6.67
C PRO A 4 16.62 -6.49 5.74
N MET A 5 16.37 -5.80 4.65
CA MET A 5 15.39 -6.23 3.66
C MET A 5 15.88 -7.49 2.96
N LYS A 6 15.05 -8.54 2.92
CA LYS A 6 15.39 -9.83 2.33
C LYS A 6 14.96 -9.88 0.86
N ASN A 7 15.76 -10.55 0.03
CA ASN A 7 15.42 -10.79 -1.38
C ASN A 7 14.08 -11.51 -1.55
N THR A 8 13.79 -12.47 -0.68
CA THR A 8 12.54 -13.26 -0.71
C THR A 8 11.28 -12.40 -0.49
N GLU A 9 11.36 -11.39 0.39
CA GLU A 9 10.24 -10.47 0.64
C GLU A 9 9.96 -9.60 -0.60
N MET A 10 11.02 -9.09 -1.22
CA MET A 10 10.93 -8.27 -2.42
C MET A 10 10.41 -9.08 -3.61
N GLU A 11 10.94 -10.29 -3.80
CA GLU A 11 10.51 -11.20 -4.87
C GLU A 11 9.02 -11.53 -4.75
N ALA A 12 8.55 -11.87 -3.56
CA ALA A 12 7.14 -12.16 -3.31
C ALA A 12 6.24 -10.94 -3.65
N VAL A 13 6.68 -9.73 -3.34
CA VAL A 13 5.93 -8.51 -3.65
C VAL A 13 5.91 -8.23 -5.15
N ILE A 14 7.06 -8.35 -5.84
CA ILE A 14 7.15 -8.13 -7.30
C ILE A 14 6.28 -9.14 -8.05
N LYS A 15 6.33 -10.42 -7.68
CA LYS A 15 5.53 -11.50 -8.29
C LYS A 15 4.02 -11.21 -8.21
N ASN A 16 3.57 -10.59 -7.12
CA ASN A 16 2.17 -10.28 -6.86
C ASN A 16 1.75 -8.86 -7.32
N LEU A 17 2.59 -8.14 -8.07
CA LEU A 17 2.20 -6.85 -8.63
C LEU A 17 1.07 -7.03 -9.66
N PRO A 18 0.05 -6.16 -9.64
CA PRO A 18 -1.02 -6.20 -10.63
C PRO A 18 -0.49 -5.83 -12.02
N LYS A 19 -0.74 -6.71 -13.01
CA LYS A 19 -0.22 -6.58 -14.37
C LYS A 19 -0.83 -5.42 -15.15
N ASN A 20 -2.14 -5.21 -15.01
CA ASN A 20 -2.94 -4.30 -15.86
C ASN A 20 -3.24 -2.95 -15.16
N ARG A 21 -2.31 -2.41 -14.39
CA ARG A 21 -2.49 -1.08 -13.77
C ARG A 21 -1.64 -0.04 -14.46
N SER A 22 -2.24 1.13 -14.65
CA SER A 22 -1.55 2.30 -15.20
C SER A 22 -0.27 2.60 -14.42
N PRO A 23 0.85 2.83 -15.12
CA PRO A 23 2.10 3.23 -14.50
C PRO A 23 1.96 4.61 -13.87
N GLY A 24 2.84 4.91 -12.91
CA GLY A 24 3.02 6.27 -12.40
C GLY A 24 3.90 7.11 -13.33
N LEU A 25 4.46 8.19 -12.80
CA LEU A 25 5.22 9.21 -13.54
C LEU A 25 6.36 8.64 -14.43
N HIS A 26 6.97 7.52 -14.04
CA HIS A 26 8.11 6.92 -14.76
C HIS A 26 7.71 5.89 -15.83
N CYS A 27 6.42 5.74 -16.12
CA CYS A 27 5.88 4.86 -17.18
C CYS A 27 6.21 3.35 -17.06
N PHE A 28 6.96 2.91 -16.06
CA PHE A 28 7.21 1.48 -15.83
C PHE A 28 5.99 0.81 -15.19
N THR A 29 5.52 -0.27 -15.83
CA THR A 29 4.37 -1.05 -15.36
C THR A 29 4.79 -2.12 -14.35
N GLY A 30 3.82 -2.69 -13.61
CA GLY A 30 4.08 -3.86 -12.76
C GLY A 30 4.63 -5.06 -13.55
N GLN A 31 4.17 -5.22 -14.80
CA GLN A 31 4.64 -6.27 -15.69
C GLN A 31 6.13 -6.11 -16.06
N PHE A 32 6.59 -4.87 -16.29
CA PHE A 32 8.01 -4.59 -16.52
C PHE A 32 8.88 -5.10 -15.34
N TYR A 33 8.48 -4.80 -14.10
CA TYR A 33 9.20 -5.28 -12.91
C TYR A 33 9.15 -6.80 -12.75
N GLN A 34 8.11 -7.47 -13.25
CA GLN A 34 8.02 -8.93 -13.23
C GLN A 34 8.93 -9.59 -14.26
N ILE A 35 9.00 -9.02 -15.47
CA ILE A 35 9.82 -9.56 -16.57
C ILE A 35 11.32 -9.38 -16.23
N PHE A 36 11.73 -8.18 -15.85
CA PHE A 36 13.12 -7.83 -15.55
C PHE A 36 13.46 -7.99 -14.06
N ARG A 37 12.81 -8.94 -13.40
CA ARG A 37 12.93 -9.13 -11.95
C ARG A 37 14.38 -9.37 -11.51
N GLU A 38 15.09 -10.25 -12.20
CA GLU A 38 16.44 -10.68 -11.82
C GLU A 38 17.45 -9.52 -11.88
N GLU A 39 17.33 -8.68 -12.90
CA GLU A 39 18.18 -7.51 -13.09
C GLU A 39 17.83 -6.36 -12.13
N LEU A 40 16.54 -6.17 -11.86
CA LEU A 40 16.06 -5.07 -11.03
C LEU A 40 16.20 -5.33 -9.54
N MET A 41 16.13 -6.58 -9.09
CA MET A 41 16.20 -6.93 -7.66
C MET A 41 17.46 -6.39 -6.97
N PRO A 42 18.71 -6.56 -7.48
CA PRO A 42 19.89 -6.05 -6.80
C PRO A 42 19.90 -4.52 -6.72
N ILE A 43 19.36 -3.84 -7.73
CA ILE A 43 19.29 -2.37 -7.77
C ILE A 43 18.29 -1.87 -6.72
N LEU A 44 17.09 -2.47 -6.69
CA LEU A 44 16.06 -2.12 -5.72
C LEU A 44 16.51 -2.42 -4.29
N LEU A 45 17.19 -3.54 -4.08
CA LEU A 45 17.70 -3.91 -2.76
C LEU A 45 18.69 -2.87 -2.22
N LYS A 46 19.66 -2.48 -3.04
CA LYS A 46 20.63 -1.42 -2.68
C LYS A 46 19.91 -0.10 -2.38
N LEU A 47 18.94 0.29 -3.21
CA LEU A 47 18.16 1.50 -3.01
C LEU A 47 17.39 1.45 -1.68
N PHE A 48 16.71 0.35 -1.40
CA PHE A 48 15.90 0.23 -0.19
C PHE A 48 16.74 0.11 1.08
N GLN A 49 17.93 -0.52 1.00
CA GLN A 49 18.89 -0.54 2.10
C GLN A 49 19.44 0.86 2.39
N LYS A 50 19.73 1.63 1.35
CA LYS A 50 20.15 3.03 1.48
C LYS A 50 19.06 3.86 2.16
N ILE A 51 17.80 3.75 1.71
CA ILE A 51 16.64 4.41 2.32
C ILE A 51 16.51 4.02 3.81
N ALA A 52 16.67 2.74 4.14
CA ALA A 52 16.58 2.27 5.51
C ALA A 52 17.70 2.80 6.40
N GLY A 53 18.93 2.97 5.85
CA GLY A 53 20.08 3.52 6.56
C GLY A 53 20.01 5.03 6.76
N GLU A 54 19.60 5.77 5.72
CA GLU A 54 19.55 7.23 5.73
C GLU A 54 18.26 7.80 6.33
N GLY A 55 17.20 6.99 6.42
CA GLY A 55 15.88 7.43 6.88
C GLY A 55 15.17 8.41 5.93
N THR A 56 15.72 8.66 4.74
CA THR A 56 15.21 9.61 3.76
C THR A 56 14.79 8.92 2.47
N LEU A 57 13.65 9.34 1.93
CA LEU A 57 13.15 8.83 0.65
C LEU A 57 13.63 9.73 -0.50
N PRO A 58 13.98 9.17 -1.67
CA PRO A 58 14.24 9.98 -2.86
C PRO A 58 13.04 10.86 -3.23
N ASN A 59 13.30 12.04 -3.78
CA ASN A 59 12.24 12.98 -4.17
C ASN A 59 11.21 12.38 -5.15
N SER A 60 11.62 11.42 -5.98
CA SER A 60 10.72 10.72 -6.90
C SER A 60 9.67 9.86 -6.20
N PHE A 61 9.89 9.46 -4.94
CA PHE A 61 8.96 8.67 -4.15
C PHE A 61 7.80 9.50 -3.58
N TYR A 62 8.01 10.81 -3.43
CA TYR A 62 6.98 11.75 -3.00
C TYR A 62 6.09 12.25 -4.14
N LYS A 63 6.51 12.06 -5.39
CA LYS A 63 5.78 12.53 -6.56
C LYS A 63 4.70 11.53 -6.99
N ALA A 64 3.52 12.05 -7.31
CA ALA A 64 2.42 11.28 -7.85
C ALA A 64 1.72 12.07 -8.98
N THR A 65 1.22 11.35 -9.98
CA THR A 65 0.36 11.93 -11.02
C THR A 65 -1.09 11.79 -10.59
N ILE A 66 -1.85 12.86 -10.59
CA ILE A 66 -3.28 12.84 -10.31
C ILE A 66 -4.04 12.78 -11.64
N THR A 67 -4.80 11.71 -11.83
CA THR A 67 -5.69 11.51 -12.97
C THR A 67 -7.13 11.63 -12.52
N LEU A 68 -7.92 12.41 -13.24
CA LEU A 68 -9.35 12.54 -12.98
C LEU A 68 -10.11 11.49 -13.78
N ILE A 69 -10.89 10.66 -13.09
CA ILE A 69 -11.71 9.62 -13.71
C ILE A 69 -13.18 10.03 -13.58
N PRO A 70 -13.96 10.08 -14.68
CA PRO A 70 -15.37 10.41 -14.60
C PRO A 70 -16.12 9.33 -13.81
N LYS A 71 -17.09 9.74 -13.03
CA LYS A 71 -18.03 8.82 -12.37
C LYS A 71 -18.96 8.23 -13.43
N PRO A 72 -19.24 6.90 -13.39
CA PRO A 72 -20.17 6.30 -14.31
C PRO A 72 -21.54 6.98 -14.21
N ASP A 73 -22.22 7.10 -15.33
CA ASP A 73 -23.58 7.64 -15.46
C ASP A 73 -23.77 9.10 -14.96
N LYS A 74 -22.67 9.87 -14.90
CA LYS A 74 -22.70 11.29 -14.54
C LYS A 74 -22.22 12.18 -15.68
N ASP A 75 -22.77 13.39 -15.72
CA ASP A 75 -22.41 14.42 -16.69
C ASP A 75 -20.92 14.81 -16.56
N ASN A 76 -20.15 14.57 -17.63
CA ASN A 76 -18.70 14.82 -17.69
C ASN A 76 -18.34 16.31 -17.79
N THR A 77 -19.32 17.20 -17.95
CA THR A 77 -19.07 18.65 -17.99
C THR A 77 -18.85 19.25 -16.61
N LYS A 78 -19.31 18.55 -15.55
CA LYS A 78 -19.25 19.02 -14.17
C LYS A 78 -18.03 18.46 -13.44
N LYS A 79 -17.21 19.33 -12.85
CA LYS A 79 -15.98 18.95 -12.08
C LYS A 79 -16.25 18.00 -10.92
N GLU A 80 -17.38 18.15 -10.23
CA GLU A 80 -17.83 17.31 -9.10
C GLU A 80 -18.08 15.85 -9.48
N ASN A 81 -18.25 15.56 -10.77
CA ASN A 81 -18.49 14.24 -11.31
C ASN A 81 -17.20 13.46 -11.61
N TYR A 82 -16.05 13.99 -11.24
CA TYR A 82 -14.77 13.30 -11.35
C TYR A 82 -14.28 12.77 -10.01
N ARG A 83 -13.54 11.65 -10.08
CA ARG A 83 -12.82 11.07 -8.93
C ARG A 83 -11.31 11.25 -9.17
N PRO A 84 -10.59 11.96 -8.31
CA PRO A 84 -9.14 12.03 -8.41
C PRO A 84 -8.53 10.67 -8.06
N LYS A 85 -7.62 10.19 -8.90
CA LYS A 85 -6.84 8.97 -8.67
C LYS A 85 -5.36 9.30 -8.70
N SER A 86 -4.67 9.03 -7.60
CA SER A 86 -3.24 9.21 -7.51
C SER A 86 -2.51 8.00 -8.08
N LEU A 87 -1.60 8.24 -9.01
CA LEU A 87 -0.72 7.24 -9.62
C LEU A 87 0.71 7.45 -9.10
N MET A 88 1.10 6.61 -8.15
CA MET A 88 2.44 6.61 -7.56
C MET A 88 3.41 5.72 -8.35
N ASN A 89 4.70 5.99 -8.21
CA ASN A 89 5.78 5.16 -8.73
C ASN A 89 5.66 3.71 -8.23
N ILE A 90 5.92 2.74 -9.10
CA ILE A 90 5.89 1.31 -8.76
C ILE A 90 6.94 0.97 -7.70
N GLY A 91 8.14 1.54 -7.77
CA GLY A 91 9.18 1.36 -6.73
C GLY A 91 8.67 1.75 -5.33
N THR A 92 7.95 2.87 -5.21
CA THR A 92 7.29 3.29 -3.97
C THR A 92 6.25 2.27 -3.50
N LYS A 93 5.45 1.73 -4.44
CA LYS A 93 4.43 0.71 -4.12
C LYS A 93 5.06 -0.59 -3.62
N ILE A 94 6.20 -1.01 -4.20
CA ILE A 94 6.94 -2.19 -3.75
C ILE A 94 7.44 -1.98 -2.33
N LEU A 95 8.12 -0.86 -2.05
CA LEU A 95 8.61 -0.53 -0.72
C LEU A 95 7.49 -0.50 0.32
N ASN A 96 6.41 0.24 0.03
CA ASN A 96 5.25 0.36 0.91
C ASN A 96 4.61 -1.01 1.19
N LYS A 97 4.54 -1.89 0.19
CA LYS A 97 3.97 -3.24 0.37
C LYS A 97 4.85 -4.12 1.26
N ILE A 98 6.18 -4.03 1.12
CA ILE A 98 7.12 -4.75 2.01
C ILE A 98 6.97 -4.26 3.45
N VAL A 99 6.97 -2.93 3.65
CA VAL A 99 6.80 -2.33 4.98
C VAL A 99 5.44 -2.71 5.58
N ALA A 100 4.36 -2.64 4.80
CA ALA A 100 3.03 -3.04 5.23
C ALA A 100 2.97 -4.52 5.66
N ASN A 101 3.59 -5.42 4.88
CA ASN A 101 3.65 -6.83 5.23
C ASN A 101 4.41 -7.07 6.55
N ARG A 102 5.50 -6.34 6.80
CA ARG A 102 6.25 -6.40 8.06
C ARG A 102 5.43 -5.86 9.23
N ILE A 103 4.73 -4.74 9.05
CA ILE A 103 3.86 -4.16 10.09
C ILE A 103 2.72 -5.14 10.41
N GLN A 104 2.11 -5.77 9.40
CA GLN A 104 1.01 -6.72 9.61
C GLN A 104 1.37 -7.90 10.53
N GLN A 105 2.63 -8.33 10.54
CA GLN A 105 3.09 -9.40 11.45
C GLN A 105 3.01 -8.98 12.92
N HIS A 106 3.12 -7.69 13.21
CA HIS A 106 3.16 -7.13 14.55
C HIS A 106 1.88 -6.37 14.93
N ILE A 107 0.99 -6.12 13.95
CA ILE A 107 -0.16 -5.20 14.13
C ILE A 107 -1.08 -5.64 15.27
N LYS A 108 -1.29 -6.96 15.44
CA LYS A 108 -2.12 -7.52 16.52
C LYS A 108 -1.57 -7.24 17.93
N ARG A 109 -0.26 -6.97 18.04
CA ARG A 109 0.39 -6.62 19.31
C ARG A 109 0.42 -5.13 19.58
N LEU A 110 0.28 -4.32 18.51
CA LEU A 110 0.39 -2.86 18.56
C LEU A 110 -0.97 -2.17 18.70
N ILE A 111 -2.02 -2.82 18.24
CA ILE A 111 -3.37 -2.25 18.19
C ILE A 111 -4.20 -2.81 19.32
N HIS A 112 -5.01 -1.95 19.94
CA HIS A 112 -5.95 -2.32 20.99
C HIS A 112 -6.96 -3.35 20.45
N LEU A 113 -7.39 -4.29 21.29
CA LEU A 113 -8.30 -5.37 20.92
C LEU A 113 -9.64 -4.91 20.35
N ASP A 114 -10.02 -3.67 20.64
CA ASP A 114 -11.26 -3.07 20.16
C ASP A 114 -11.21 -2.56 18.71
N GLN A 115 -10.00 -2.44 18.15
CA GLN A 115 -9.83 -1.97 16.78
C GLN A 115 -9.71 -3.15 15.82
N VAL A 116 -10.80 -3.47 15.12
CA VAL A 116 -10.88 -4.64 14.22
C VAL A 116 -10.80 -4.27 12.73
N GLY A 117 -10.92 -3.01 12.36
CA GLY A 117 -10.91 -2.55 10.98
C GLY A 117 -9.56 -2.79 10.29
N PHE A 118 -9.58 -3.41 9.11
CA PHE A 118 -8.40 -3.70 8.27
C PHE A 118 -7.35 -4.63 8.88
N ILE A 119 -7.66 -5.33 9.99
CA ILE A 119 -6.75 -6.29 10.62
C ILE A 119 -7.13 -7.69 10.15
N PRO A 120 -6.22 -8.46 9.50
CA PRO A 120 -6.50 -9.81 9.04
C PRO A 120 -6.92 -10.73 10.20
N GLY A 121 -8.04 -11.44 10.01
CA GLY A 121 -8.58 -12.38 10.99
C GLY A 121 -9.34 -11.75 12.16
N MET A 122 -9.60 -10.43 12.13
CA MET A 122 -10.50 -9.75 13.06
C MET A 122 -11.84 -9.48 12.36
N GLN A 123 -12.95 -9.79 13.02
CA GLN A 123 -14.28 -9.56 12.47
C GLN A 123 -14.92 -8.32 13.11
N GLY A 124 -15.56 -7.48 12.29
CA GLY A 124 -16.27 -6.27 12.75
C GLY A 124 -17.48 -6.57 13.68
N PHE A 125 -17.92 -7.83 13.73
CA PHE A 125 -19.01 -8.28 14.59
C PHE A 125 -18.79 -7.96 16.08
N PHE A 126 -17.57 -8.13 16.58
CA PHE A 126 -17.25 -7.80 17.98
C PHE A 126 -17.42 -6.31 18.30
N ASN A 127 -17.15 -5.41 17.35
CA ASN A 127 -17.36 -3.97 17.56
C ASN A 127 -18.86 -3.64 17.57
N ILE A 128 -19.64 -4.32 16.75
CA ILE A 128 -21.12 -4.14 16.72
C ILE A 128 -21.70 -4.63 18.05
N CYS A 129 -21.31 -5.81 18.54
CA CYS A 129 -21.77 -6.33 19.82
C CYS A 129 -21.39 -5.41 20.99
N LYS A 130 -20.16 -4.86 21.01
CA LYS A 130 -19.76 -3.89 22.04
C LYS A 130 -20.54 -2.60 21.98
N SER A 131 -20.90 -2.11 20.80
CA SER A 131 -21.71 -0.90 20.64
C SER A 131 -23.15 -1.13 21.13
N ILE A 132 -23.72 -2.29 20.85
CA ILE A 132 -25.05 -2.68 21.34
C ILE A 132 -25.04 -2.80 22.88
N ASN A 133 -24.08 -3.53 23.45
CA ASN A 133 -23.97 -3.70 24.91
C ASN A 133 -23.72 -2.39 25.67
N LYS A 134 -23.11 -1.38 25.03
CA LYS A 134 -22.97 -0.04 25.63
C LYS A 134 -24.27 0.77 25.64
N CYS A 135 -25.20 0.49 24.71
CA CYS A 135 -26.50 1.16 24.67
C CYS A 135 -27.48 0.61 25.72
N ASP A 136 -27.23 -0.57 26.27
CA ASP A 136 -28.13 -1.27 27.22
C ASP A 136 -27.73 -1.05 28.70
N ILE A 137 -26.79 -0.15 29.04
CA ILE A 137 -26.48 0.21 30.41
C ILE A 137 -27.33 1.45 30.77
N PRO A 138 -28.46 1.28 31.50
CA PRO A 138 -29.16 2.43 32.08
C PRO A 138 -28.28 3.05 33.19
N TYR A 139 -28.19 4.35 33.18
CA TYR A 139 -27.62 5.15 34.28
C TYR A 139 -28.48 5.04 35.54
#